data_cf4fdbd17cb3e8728e65adcb3d0da1e8
#
_entry.id   cf4fdbd17cb3e8728e65adcb3d0da1e8
#
_cell.length_a   1.000
_cell.length_b   1.000
_cell.length_c   1.000
_cell.angle_alpha   90.00
_cell.angle_beta   90.00
_cell.angle_gamma   90.00
#
_symmetry.space_group_name_H-M   'P 1'
#
loop_
_entity.id
_entity.type
_entity.pdbx_description
1 polymer ?
#
loop_
_entity_poly.entity_id
_entity_poly.type
_entity_poly.pdbx_seq_one_letter_code
_entity_poly.pdbx_strand_id
1 'polypeptide(L)'
;MNMLSRIRLLSSMVFLFVTTTVLHAQDSGWSVNEPDYQYDMTAYIELSLGGAVVDDYSNYEVGAFVGNECRGVAKVDSKNGYTWLYLRIWSNEASGETIELKTYDKTTGKTYRVLETIDFVSQSMVGQPSSPMTATVKTYTLGDVNDDEKINSVDIQKLVLKVRSGQSAADNPAGDMDENGKLNAVDIQKLVIMVRKK
;
A
#
# COMPACT_ATOMS: atom_id res chain seq x y z
N MET A 1 -60.37 55.21 2.95
CA MET A 1 -59.77 54.92 1.64
C MET A 1 -58.53 54.11 1.94
N ASN A 2 -58.69 52.77 1.85
CA ASN A 2 -57.70 51.80 2.39
C ASN A 2 -56.75 51.35 1.31
N MET A 3 -55.50 51.61 1.54
CA MET A 3 -54.38 51.19 0.69
C MET A 3 -53.86 49.86 1.20
N LEU A 4 -54.25 48.74 0.59
CA LEU A 4 -53.75 47.40 0.89
C LEU A 4 -52.38 47.19 0.27
N SER A 5 -51.41 47.12 1.11
CA SER A 5 -50.05 46.79 0.73
C SER A 5 -49.95 45.26 0.45
N ARG A 6 -49.61 44.91 -0.77
CA ARG A 6 -49.32 43.50 -1.18
C ARG A 6 -47.89 43.17 -0.81
N ILE A 7 -47.72 42.35 0.23
CA ILE A 7 -46.47 41.73 0.53
C ILE A 7 -46.28 40.54 -0.44
N ARG A 8 -45.33 40.67 -1.36
CA ARG A 8 -44.87 39.54 -2.19
C ARG A 8 -43.86 38.76 -1.38
N LEU A 9 -44.22 37.55 -0.91
CA LEU A 9 -43.30 36.56 -0.43
C LEU A 9 -42.47 36.02 -1.61
N LEU A 10 -41.20 36.39 -1.71
CA LEU A 10 -40.25 35.67 -2.54
C LEU A 10 -39.82 34.41 -1.80
N SER A 11 -40.38 33.28 -2.22
CA SER A 11 -39.90 31.96 -1.82
C SER A 11 -38.56 31.71 -2.51
N SER A 12 -37.45 31.91 -1.79
CA SER A 12 -36.12 31.55 -2.25
C SER A 12 -35.94 30.03 -2.10
N MET A 13 -36.12 29.32 -3.21
CA MET A 13 -35.90 27.89 -3.28
C MET A 13 -34.39 27.65 -3.39
N VAL A 14 -33.75 27.38 -2.25
CA VAL A 14 -32.35 26.97 -2.22
C VAL A 14 -32.24 25.55 -2.76
N PHE A 15 -31.78 25.42 -4.00
CA PHE A 15 -31.38 24.13 -4.58
C PHE A 15 -30.08 23.71 -3.95
N LEU A 16 -30.13 22.77 -3.01
CA LEU A 16 -28.95 22.09 -2.47
C LEU A 16 -28.46 21.10 -3.54
N PHE A 17 -27.44 21.48 -4.31
CA PHE A 17 -26.74 20.57 -5.18
C PHE A 17 -25.92 19.60 -4.32
N VAL A 18 -26.46 18.43 -4.06
CA VAL A 18 -25.67 17.31 -3.55
C VAL A 18 -24.83 16.77 -4.71
N THR A 19 -23.59 17.22 -4.80
CA THR A 19 -22.61 16.61 -5.70
C THR A 19 -22.22 15.27 -5.10
N THR A 20 -22.80 14.19 -5.58
CA THR A 20 -22.30 12.84 -5.32
C THR A 20 -20.98 12.70 -6.08
N THR A 21 -19.86 12.81 -5.38
CA THR A 21 -18.57 12.39 -5.92
C THR A 21 -18.62 10.87 -6.05
N VAL A 22 -18.77 10.39 -7.28
CA VAL A 22 -18.57 8.97 -7.59
C VAL A 22 -17.08 8.73 -7.41
N LEU A 23 -16.69 8.08 -6.32
CA LEU A 23 -15.33 7.57 -6.16
C LEU A 23 -15.17 6.47 -7.22
N HIS A 24 -14.47 6.78 -8.30
CA HIS A 24 -14.03 5.76 -9.23
C HIS A 24 -12.88 5.02 -8.55
N ALA A 25 -12.94 3.69 -8.54
CA ALA A 25 -11.78 2.88 -8.17
C ALA A 25 -10.63 3.29 -9.10
N GLN A 26 -9.54 3.76 -8.52
CA GLN A 26 -8.39 4.23 -9.26
C GLN A 26 -7.47 3.02 -9.49
N ASP A 27 -7.08 2.79 -10.74
CA ASP A 27 -6.10 1.76 -11.07
C ASP A 27 -4.67 2.27 -10.80
N SER A 28 -3.75 1.35 -10.52
CA SER A 28 -2.34 1.66 -10.27
C SER A 28 -1.63 2.24 -11.51
N GLY A 29 -2.12 1.93 -12.69
CA GLY A 29 -1.47 2.23 -13.97
C GLY A 29 -0.27 1.31 -14.27
N TRP A 30 -0.03 0.28 -13.46
CA TRP A 30 1.06 -0.67 -13.67
C TRP A 30 0.78 -1.56 -14.88
N SER A 31 1.80 -1.75 -15.69
CA SER A 31 1.73 -2.63 -16.85
C SER A 31 3.11 -3.17 -17.19
N VAL A 32 3.15 -4.30 -17.87
CA VAL A 32 4.37 -4.90 -18.40
C VAL A 32 4.14 -5.22 -19.88
N ASN A 33 5.14 -4.92 -20.73
CA ASN A 33 5.15 -5.36 -22.12
C ASN A 33 5.94 -6.67 -22.19
N GLU A 34 5.25 -7.79 -22.09
CA GLU A 34 5.85 -9.14 -22.00
C GLU A 34 6.85 -9.45 -23.14
N PRO A 35 6.62 -9.03 -24.42
CA PRO A 35 7.56 -9.26 -25.51
C PRO A 35 8.95 -8.62 -25.33
N ASP A 36 9.11 -7.66 -24.42
CA ASP A 36 10.41 -7.01 -24.17
C ASP A 36 11.36 -7.87 -23.34
N TYR A 37 10.89 -9.03 -22.85
CA TYR A 37 11.62 -9.88 -21.93
C TYR A 37 11.86 -11.29 -22.49
N GLN A 38 12.99 -11.90 -22.10
CA GLN A 38 13.42 -13.22 -22.57
C GLN A 38 13.04 -14.35 -21.61
N TYR A 39 12.92 -14.03 -20.32
CA TYR A 39 12.71 -15.00 -19.25
C TYR A 39 11.50 -14.62 -18.40
N ASP A 40 10.88 -15.62 -17.81
CA ASP A 40 9.80 -15.45 -16.85
C ASP A 40 9.88 -16.44 -15.70
N MET A 41 9.22 -16.09 -14.61
CA MET A 41 8.92 -16.96 -13.48
C MET A 41 7.49 -16.74 -13.01
N THR A 42 7.00 -17.63 -12.16
CA THR A 42 5.65 -17.55 -11.63
C THR A 42 5.66 -17.44 -10.10
N ALA A 43 4.78 -16.63 -9.54
CA ALA A 43 4.51 -16.61 -8.10
C ALA A 43 3.01 -16.75 -7.83
N TYR A 44 2.68 -17.55 -6.83
CA TYR A 44 1.35 -17.64 -6.22
C TYR A 44 1.41 -16.94 -4.88
N ILE A 45 0.57 -15.92 -4.70
CA ILE A 45 0.68 -14.97 -3.59
C ILE A 45 -0.65 -14.85 -2.87
N GLU A 46 -0.62 -14.74 -1.55
CA GLU A 46 -1.70 -14.21 -0.73
C GLU A 46 -1.24 -12.92 -0.05
N LEU A 47 -2.12 -11.93 0.08
CA LEU A 47 -1.81 -10.70 0.78
C LEU A 47 -2.12 -10.83 2.27
N SER A 48 -1.24 -10.28 3.11
CA SER A 48 -1.48 -10.09 4.53
C SER A 48 -1.41 -8.60 4.88
N LEU A 49 -2.49 -8.08 5.46
CA LEU A 49 -2.59 -6.72 5.97
C LEU A 49 -2.81 -6.75 7.47
N GLY A 50 -1.93 -6.08 8.23
CA GLY A 50 -2.04 -6.05 9.69
C GLY A 50 -2.02 -7.43 10.36
N GLY A 51 -1.39 -8.43 9.72
CA GLY A 51 -1.30 -9.81 10.20
C GLY A 51 -2.48 -10.71 9.84
N ALA A 52 -3.47 -10.20 9.09
CA ALA A 52 -4.60 -10.99 8.59
C ALA A 52 -4.47 -11.21 7.07
N VAL A 53 -4.79 -12.42 6.60
CA VAL A 53 -4.87 -12.73 5.17
C VAL A 53 -6.09 -12.02 4.58
N VAL A 54 -5.93 -11.47 3.38
CA VAL A 54 -6.99 -10.78 2.64
C VAL A 54 -7.82 -11.81 1.90
N ASP A 55 -9.12 -11.85 2.16
CA ASP A 55 -10.05 -12.77 1.51
C ASP A 55 -10.59 -12.23 0.16
N ASP A 56 -10.65 -10.91 0.00
CA ASP A 56 -11.14 -10.22 -1.19
C ASP A 56 -10.08 -9.28 -1.78
N TYR A 57 -9.56 -9.64 -2.93
CA TYR A 57 -8.54 -8.86 -3.65
C TYR A 57 -9.10 -7.75 -4.54
N SER A 58 -10.41 -7.52 -4.59
CA SER A 58 -11.05 -6.55 -5.53
C SER A 58 -10.50 -5.14 -5.40
N ASN A 59 -10.12 -4.76 -4.17
CA ASN A 59 -9.59 -3.43 -3.84
C ASN A 59 -8.07 -3.33 -3.95
N TYR A 60 -7.38 -4.40 -4.33
CA TYR A 60 -5.93 -4.42 -4.34
C TYR A 60 -5.38 -4.83 -5.71
N GLU A 61 -4.27 -4.20 -6.09
CA GLU A 61 -3.42 -4.67 -7.18
C GLU A 61 -2.02 -4.97 -6.62
N VAL A 62 -1.40 -6.03 -7.09
CA VAL A 62 -0.02 -6.38 -6.72
C VAL A 62 0.84 -6.36 -7.96
N GLY A 63 1.95 -5.63 -7.89
CA GLY A 63 2.94 -5.55 -8.95
C GLY A 63 4.31 -6.03 -8.47
N ALA A 64 5.06 -6.63 -9.40
CA ALA A 64 6.47 -6.99 -9.27
C ALA A 64 7.35 -5.92 -9.89
N PHE A 65 8.45 -5.56 -9.24
CA PHE A 65 9.33 -4.48 -9.68
C PHE A 65 10.81 -4.83 -9.53
N VAL A 66 11.61 -4.31 -10.44
CA VAL A 66 13.05 -4.13 -10.27
C VAL A 66 13.31 -2.63 -10.31
N GLY A 67 13.66 -2.05 -9.16
CA GLY A 67 13.69 -0.60 -8.99
C GLY A 67 12.32 0.05 -9.27
N ASN A 68 12.22 0.86 -10.33
CA ASN A 68 10.96 1.51 -10.72
C ASN A 68 10.26 0.83 -11.90
N GLU A 69 10.86 -0.21 -12.46
CA GLU A 69 10.34 -0.90 -13.64
C GLU A 69 9.38 -2.01 -13.23
N CYS A 70 8.14 -1.95 -13.75
CA CYS A 70 7.15 -2.99 -13.53
C CYS A 70 7.50 -4.23 -14.37
N ARG A 71 7.65 -5.37 -13.71
CA ARG A 71 8.02 -6.66 -14.29
C ARG A 71 6.88 -7.66 -14.32
N GLY A 72 5.72 -7.30 -13.75
CA GLY A 72 4.52 -8.12 -13.73
C GLY A 72 3.42 -7.51 -12.89
N VAL A 73 2.17 -7.81 -13.25
CA VAL A 73 0.98 -7.43 -12.48
C VAL A 73 0.16 -8.68 -12.20
N ALA A 74 -0.20 -8.87 -10.95
CA ALA A 74 -0.92 -10.05 -10.50
C ALA A 74 -2.36 -10.06 -11.00
N LYS A 75 -2.87 -11.25 -11.25
CA LYS A 75 -4.28 -11.51 -11.56
C LYS A 75 -4.87 -12.38 -10.45
N VAL A 76 -6.09 -12.08 -10.05
CA VAL A 76 -6.83 -12.95 -9.12
C VAL A 76 -7.20 -14.23 -9.86
N ASP A 77 -6.88 -15.36 -9.27
CA ASP A 77 -7.25 -16.68 -9.77
C ASP A 77 -7.81 -17.55 -8.63
N SER A 78 -8.64 -18.51 -8.94
CA SER A 78 -9.26 -19.37 -7.94
C SER A 78 -9.54 -20.77 -8.48
N LYS A 79 -9.32 -21.79 -7.65
CA LYS A 79 -9.62 -23.18 -7.97
C LYS A 79 -9.88 -23.98 -6.70
N ASN A 80 -10.89 -24.84 -6.73
CA ASN A 80 -11.20 -25.77 -5.63
C ASN A 80 -11.40 -25.08 -4.26
N GLY A 81 -12.00 -23.88 -4.25
CA GLY A 81 -12.24 -23.11 -3.02
C GLY A 81 -11.04 -22.33 -2.49
N TYR A 82 -9.91 -22.34 -3.16
CA TYR A 82 -8.76 -21.50 -2.87
C TYR A 82 -8.74 -20.31 -3.83
N THR A 83 -8.39 -19.14 -3.30
CA THR A 83 -8.18 -17.91 -4.09
C THR A 83 -6.78 -17.40 -3.82
N TRP A 84 -6.08 -16.98 -4.86
CA TRP A 84 -4.73 -16.45 -4.80
C TRP A 84 -4.51 -15.36 -5.85
N LEU A 85 -3.42 -14.66 -5.73
CA LEU A 85 -2.89 -13.76 -6.75
C LEU A 85 -1.86 -14.55 -7.58
N TYR A 86 -2.15 -14.72 -8.87
CA TYR A 86 -1.23 -15.29 -9.83
C TYR A 86 -0.41 -14.18 -10.46
N LEU A 87 0.92 -14.22 -10.26
CA LEU A 87 1.85 -13.22 -10.75
C LEU A 87 2.89 -13.86 -11.66
N ARG A 88 2.91 -13.46 -12.93
CA ARG A 88 4.00 -13.78 -13.85
C ARG A 88 4.99 -12.63 -13.85
N ILE A 89 6.26 -12.91 -13.62
CA ILE A 89 7.34 -11.94 -13.44
C ILE A 89 8.32 -12.13 -14.58
N TRP A 90 8.67 -11.04 -15.24
CA TRP A 90 9.47 -11.04 -16.45
C TRP A 90 10.86 -10.42 -16.23
N SER A 91 11.88 -10.95 -16.92
CA SER A 91 13.25 -10.46 -16.85
C SER A 91 14.02 -10.69 -18.14
N ASN A 92 15.09 -9.91 -18.36
CA ASN A 92 16.09 -10.17 -19.37
C ASN A 92 17.33 -10.90 -18.82
N GLU A 93 17.37 -11.10 -17.49
CA GLU A 93 18.38 -11.90 -16.81
C GLU A 93 17.78 -13.25 -16.42
N ALA A 94 18.52 -14.34 -16.65
CA ALA A 94 18.06 -15.69 -16.29
C ALA A 94 17.95 -15.89 -14.77
N SER A 95 18.70 -15.11 -13.98
CA SER A 95 18.69 -15.14 -12.52
C SER A 95 19.44 -13.94 -11.94
N GLY A 96 19.30 -13.73 -10.61
CA GLY A 96 20.10 -12.77 -9.86
C GLY A 96 19.47 -11.40 -9.64
N GLU A 97 18.31 -11.12 -10.23
CA GLU A 97 17.54 -9.93 -9.88
C GLU A 97 16.70 -10.19 -8.63
N THR A 98 16.64 -9.21 -7.74
CA THR A 98 15.71 -9.21 -6.61
C THR A 98 14.46 -8.45 -6.98
N ILE A 99 13.32 -9.11 -6.92
CA ILE A 99 12.02 -8.57 -7.22
C ILE A 99 11.39 -8.00 -5.96
N GLU A 100 11.09 -6.72 -5.97
CA GLU A 100 10.29 -6.05 -4.95
C GLU A 100 8.81 -6.14 -5.33
N LEU A 101 7.96 -6.43 -4.34
CA LEU A 101 6.51 -6.41 -4.52
C LEU A 101 5.92 -5.10 -3.97
N LYS A 102 4.93 -4.58 -4.68
CA LYS A 102 4.14 -3.41 -4.24
C LYS A 102 2.66 -3.74 -4.33
N THR A 103 1.90 -3.23 -3.37
CA THR A 103 0.44 -3.33 -3.37
C THR A 103 -0.16 -1.96 -3.53
N TYR A 104 -1.07 -1.80 -4.49
CA TYR A 104 -1.86 -0.61 -4.68
C TYR A 104 -3.26 -0.82 -4.09
N ASP A 105 -3.67 0.07 -3.20
CA ASP A 105 -5.02 0.09 -2.62
C ASP A 105 -5.90 1.05 -3.42
N LYS A 106 -6.86 0.51 -4.15
CA LYS A 106 -7.79 1.27 -5.00
C LYS A 106 -8.73 2.17 -4.22
N THR A 107 -8.95 1.88 -2.93
CA THR A 107 -9.85 2.67 -2.09
C THR A 107 -9.19 3.95 -1.60
N THR A 108 -7.90 3.89 -1.34
CA THR A 108 -7.12 5.04 -0.84
C THR A 108 -6.29 5.71 -1.93
N GLY A 109 -6.07 5.05 -3.08
CA GLY A 109 -5.15 5.51 -4.12
C GLY A 109 -3.68 5.44 -3.72
N LYS A 110 -3.35 4.70 -2.65
CA LYS A 110 -1.99 4.61 -2.12
C LYS A 110 -1.30 3.32 -2.54
N THR A 111 0.01 3.44 -2.77
CA THR A 111 0.89 2.29 -2.99
C THR A 111 1.65 1.98 -1.71
N TYR A 112 1.60 0.73 -1.30
CA TYR A 112 2.31 0.20 -0.15
C TYR A 112 3.40 -0.77 -0.59
N ARG A 113 4.49 -0.82 0.15
CA ARG A 113 5.55 -1.80 -0.02
C ARG A 113 5.12 -3.14 0.59
N VAL A 114 5.54 -4.24 -0.01
CA VAL A 114 5.51 -5.58 0.59
C VAL A 114 6.86 -5.85 1.25
N LEU A 115 6.87 -6.55 2.38
CA LEU A 115 8.10 -6.82 3.14
C LEU A 115 8.98 -7.87 2.46
N GLU A 116 8.34 -8.89 1.90
CA GLU A 116 9.03 -9.99 1.23
C GLU A 116 9.49 -9.58 -0.16
N THR A 117 10.60 -10.16 -0.59
CA THR A 117 11.13 -10.07 -1.94
C THR A 117 11.22 -11.46 -2.58
N ILE A 118 11.35 -11.51 -3.89
CA ILE A 118 11.51 -12.75 -4.63
C ILE A 118 12.83 -12.67 -5.40
N ASP A 119 13.68 -13.68 -5.27
CA ASP A 119 14.86 -13.81 -6.12
C ASP A 119 14.42 -14.39 -7.46
N PHE A 120 14.69 -13.64 -8.55
CA PHE A 120 14.32 -14.07 -9.88
C PHE A 120 15.19 -15.23 -10.35
N VAL A 121 14.54 -16.32 -10.74
CA VAL A 121 15.15 -17.46 -11.41
C VAL A 121 14.21 -17.92 -12.54
N SER A 122 14.70 -17.89 -13.77
CA SER A 122 13.93 -18.28 -14.96
C SER A 122 13.25 -19.64 -14.80
N GLN A 123 11.98 -19.71 -15.20
CA GLN A 123 11.12 -20.90 -15.16
C GLN A 123 10.89 -21.46 -13.74
N SER A 124 11.26 -20.73 -12.69
CA SER A 124 10.97 -21.12 -11.32
C SER A 124 9.55 -20.76 -10.90
N MET A 125 9.14 -21.30 -9.77
CA MET A 125 7.84 -21.02 -9.16
C MET A 125 8.01 -20.77 -7.66
N VAL A 126 7.41 -19.68 -7.18
CA VAL A 126 7.34 -19.32 -5.76
C VAL A 126 5.92 -19.49 -5.27
N GLY A 127 5.76 -20.23 -4.16
CA GLY A 127 4.44 -20.63 -3.67
C GLY A 127 3.76 -21.62 -4.61
N GLN A 128 2.53 -21.98 -4.28
CA GLN A 128 1.65 -22.82 -5.10
C GLN A 128 0.20 -22.54 -4.69
N PRO A 129 -0.81 -22.88 -5.52
CA PRO A 129 -2.22 -22.60 -5.24
C PRO A 129 -2.74 -23.04 -3.87
N SER A 130 -2.24 -24.17 -3.35
CA SER A 130 -2.63 -24.69 -2.03
C SER A 130 -1.76 -24.16 -0.87
N SER A 131 -0.69 -23.44 -1.18
CA SER A 131 0.23 -22.84 -0.19
C SER A 131 0.92 -21.66 -0.85
N PRO A 132 0.19 -20.56 -1.06
CA PRO A 132 0.78 -19.34 -1.66
C PRO A 132 1.84 -18.74 -0.74
N MET A 133 2.74 -17.94 -1.33
CA MET A 133 3.65 -17.12 -0.57
C MET A 133 2.86 -15.98 0.08
N THR A 134 3.02 -15.77 1.37
CA THR A 134 2.42 -14.62 2.05
C THR A 134 3.21 -13.37 1.69
N ALA A 135 2.52 -12.36 1.16
CA ALA A 135 3.04 -11.03 0.88
C ALA A 135 2.50 -10.06 1.95
N THR A 136 3.35 -9.69 2.89
CA THR A 136 2.98 -8.82 4.01
C THR A 136 3.03 -7.35 3.59
N VAL A 137 1.87 -6.72 3.55
CA VAL A 137 1.74 -5.31 3.13
C VAL A 137 2.17 -4.39 4.28
N LYS A 138 3.13 -3.52 3.99
CA LYS A 138 3.61 -2.50 4.91
C LYS A 138 2.76 -1.24 4.76
N THR A 139 1.70 -1.11 5.56
CA THR A 139 0.70 -0.04 5.47
C THR A 139 1.14 1.28 6.11
N TYR A 140 2.42 1.46 6.37
CA TYR A 140 2.98 2.66 6.99
C TYR A 140 4.26 3.10 6.28
N THR A 141 4.56 4.37 6.35
CA THR A 141 5.86 4.93 5.95
C THR A 141 6.77 5.01 7.15
N LEU A 142 7.93 4.36 7.09
CA LEU A 142 8.89 4.39 8.18
C LEU A 142 9.35 5.81 8.47
N GLY A 143 9.17 6.26 9.72
CA GLY A 143 9.48 7.62 10.16
C GLY A 143 8.30 8.60 10.09
N ASP A 144 7.21 8.26 9.41
CA ASP A 144 5.96 9.02 9.44
C ASP A 144 5.08 8.51 10.60
N VAL A 145 5.39 9.01 11.79
CA VAL A 145 4.80 8.51 13.05
C VAL A 145 3.41 9.09 13.31
N ASN A 146 3.05 10.18 12.62
CA ASN A 146 1.75 10.84 12.74
C ASN A 146 0.84 10.60 11.53
N ASP A 147 1.31 9.86 10.51
CA ASP A 147 0.59 9.49 9.28
C ASP A 147 0.08 10.74 8.50
N ASP A 148 0.94 11.78 8.41
CA ASP A 148 0.64 13.01 7.66
C ASP A 148 1.35 13.06 6.29
N GLU A 149 1.95 11.94 5.86
CA GLU A 149 2.71 11.77 4.61
C GLU A 149 4.00 12.61 4.56
N LYS A 150 4.43 13.13 5.70
CA LYS A 150 5.67 13.91 5.82
C LYS A 150 6.52 13.32 6.94
N ILE A 151 7.83 13.26 6.72
CA ILE A 151 8.78 12.89 7.77
C ILE A 151 9.54 14.15 8.18
N ASN A 152 9.29 14.63 9.42
CA ASN A 152 9.83 15.87 9.91
C ASN A 152 9.97 15.88 11.46
N SER A 153 10.19 17.04 12.05
CA SER A 153 10.37 17.16 13.51
C SER A 153 9.11 16.84 14.34
N VAL A 154 7.92 16.87 13.72
CA VAL A 154 6.68 16.52 14.42
C VAL A 154 6.65 15.02 14.70
N ASP A 155 7.16 14.19 13.76
CA ASP A 155 7.26 12.73 13.94
C ASP A 155 8.23 12.39 15.07
N ILE A 156 9.35 13.10 15.17
CA ILE A 156 10.29 12.94 16.29
C ILE A 156 9.58 13.18 17.63
N GLN A 157 8.81 14.26 17.73
CA GLN A 157 8.04 14.57 18.94
C GLN A 157 7.00 13.48 19.25
N LYS A 158 6.27 13.01 18.24
CA LYS A 158 5.30 11.94 18.39
C LYS A 158 5.97 10.64 18.84
N LEU A 159 7.10 10.27 18.22
CA LEU A 159 7.84 9.06 18.58
C LEU A 159 8.35 9.13 20.03
N VAL A 160 8.87 10.27 20.46
CA VAL A 160 9.30 10.47 21.86
C VAL A 160 8.14 10.22 22.84
N LEU A 161 6.94 10.74 22.55
CA LEU A 161 5.76 10.52 23.38
C LEU A 161 5.36 9.04 23.42
N LYS A 162 5.37 8.36 22.27
CA LYS A 162 5.03 6.93 22.17
C LYS A 162 6.02 6.05 22.95
N VAL A 163 7.31 6.30 22.82
CA VAL A 163 8.37 5.60 23.58
C VAL A 163 8.20 5.84 25.08
N ARG A 164 7.96 7.08 25.51
CA ARG A 164 7.76 7.42 26.92
C ARG A 164 6.51 6.81 27.55
N SER A 165 5.45 6.63 26.76
CA SER A 165 4.21 5.97 27.21
C SER A 165 4.29 4.45 27.18
N GLY A 166 5.40 3.85 26.74
CA GLY A 166 5.61 2.42 26.69
C GLY A 166 4.77 1.72 25.62
N GLN A 167 4.42 2.43 24.52
CA GLN A 167 3.69 1.82 23.41
C GLN A 167 4.57 0.79 22.69
N SER A 168 3.92 -0.24 22.13
CA SER A 168 4.64 -1.30 21.41
C SER A 168 5.02 -0.88 19.98
N ALA A 169 6.04 -1.51 19.40
CA ALA A 169 6.36 -1.38 17.98
C ALA A 169 5.23 -1.93 17.09
N ALA A 170 4.52 -2.98 17.53
CA ALA A 170 3.38 -3.53 16.80
C ALA A 170 2.25 -2.51 16.61
N ASP A 171 1.99 -1.67 17.63
CA ASP A 171 0.99 -0.60 17.54
C ASP A 171 1.51 0.66 16.83
N ASN A 172 2.82 0.76 16.66
CA ASN A 172 3.48 1.94 16.08
C ASN A 172 4.62 1.55 15.14
N PRO A 173 4.36 0.77 14.09
CA PRO A 173 5.41 0.23 13.23
C PRO A 173 6.17 1.31 12.47
N ALA A 174 5.57 2.45 12.17
CA ALA A 174 6.25 3.59 11.54
C ALA A 174 7.35 4.20 12.42
N GLY A 175 7.28 3.97 13.73
CA GLY A 175 8.26 4.46 14.70
C GLY A 175 9.40 3.50 14.99
N ASP A 176 9.29 2.24 14.63
CA ASP A 176 10.34 1.22 14.78
C ASP A 176 11.37 1.36 13.66
N MET A 177 12.28 2.32 13.84
CA MET A 177 13.21 2.78 12.80
C MET A 177 14.30 1.76 12.44
N ASP A 178 14.46 0.72 13.23
CA ASP A 178 15.39 -0.38 12.93
C ASP A 178 14.69 -1.73 12.70
N GLU A 179 13.35 -1.71 12.74
CA GLU A 179 12.49 -2.86 12.45
C GLU A 179 12.84 -4.09 13.32
N ASN A 180 13.26 -3.84 14.57
CA ASN A 180 13.65 -4.89 15.52
C ASN A 180 12.49 -5.35 16.43
N GLY A 181 11.29 -4.83 16.23
CA GLY A 181 10.09 -5.13 17.02
C GLY A 181 10.03 -4.43 18.38
N LYS A 182 10.92 -3.47 18.64
CA LYS A 182 10.96 -2.70 19.90
C LYS A 182 10.93 -1.22 19.61
N LEU A 183 10.10 -0.49 20.36
CA LEU A 183 10.04 0.96 20.28
C LEU A 183 10.84 1.57 21.46
N ASN A 184 11.97 2.22 21.15
CA ASN A 184 12.90 2.69 22.16
C ASN A 184 13.71 3.94 21.72
N ALA A 185 14.71 4.35 22.52
CA ALA A 185 15.50 5.54 22.24
C ALA A 185 16.37 5.43 20.96
N VAL A 186 16.69 4.22 20.52
CA VAL A 186 17.48 4.02 19.29
C VAL A 186 16.66 4.47 18.08
N ASP A 187 15.36 4.20 18.07
CA ASP A 187 14.45 4.62 17.01
C ASP A 187 14.35 6.15 16.92
N ILE A 188 14.26 6.82 18.07
CA ILE A 188 14.28 8.27 18.11
C ILE A 188 15.57 8.81 17.48
N GLN A 189 16.73 8.24 17.81
CA GLN A 189 18.03 8.66 17.25
C GLN A 189 18.07 8.45 15.73
N LYS A 190 17.60 7.31 15.23
CA LYS A 190 17.55 7.01 13.79
C LYS A 190 16.62 7.97 13.05
N LEU A 191 15.45 8.26 13.60
CA LEU A 191 14.52 9.24 13.02
C LEU A 191 15.11 10.64 12.99
N VAL A 192 15.78 11.09 14.07
CA VAL A 192 16.51 12.36 14.08
C VAL A 192 17.56 12.45 12.98
N ILE A 193 18.32 11.37 12.77
CA ILE A 193 19.32 11.32 11.69
C ILE A 193 18.66 11.40 10.32
N MET A 194 17.55 10.70 10.11
CA MET A 194 16.78 10.71 8.85
C MET A 194 16.27 12.11 8.54
N VAL A 195 15.65 12.79 9.50
CA VAL A 195 15.10 14.16 9.34
C VAL A 195 16.20 15.21 9.04
N ARG A 196 17.39 15.04 9.63
CA ARG A 196 18.52 15.97 9.41
C ARG A 196 19.20 15.83 8.04
N LYS A 197 19.02 14.70 7.37
CA LYS A 197 19.62 14.43 6.04
C LYS A 197 18.76 14.92 4.86
N LYS A 198 17.54 15.34 5.13
CA LYS A 198 16.62 15.96 4.15
C LYS A 198 16.87 17.46 4.05
#